data_7da6b2427d18fa35f2d6330130c9d097
#
_entry.id   7da6b2427d18fa35f2d6330130c9d097
#
_cell.length_a   1.000
_cell.length_b   1.000
_cell.length_c   1.000
_cell.angle_alpha   90.00
_cell.angle_beta   90.00
_cell.angle_gamma   90.00
#
_symmetry.space_group_name_H-M   'P 1'
#
loop_
_entity.id
_entity.type
_entity.pdbx_description
1 polymer ?
#
loop_
_entity_poly.entity_id
_entity_poly.type
_entity_poly.pdbx_seq_one_letter_code
_entity_poly.pdbx_strand_id
1 'polypeptide(L)'
;MVRPEDEYLHAAPPVESGLWSDNFWLSICDREADVFGVNHVHASTNRGYARFSTMLVIDGVPMPWANKVPLGVAPGAPFDRLGEGHMTYTVVRPLEEVRVTYDGPRYGFDLAYTGRFPVFDYADGIGGNPLNSAMYYGGHYEQGLHCRGEFEVRGGPRRGRRSIDSFAHRDHSWTFRFSHETPWEVAPLGPPHSLGHFWPSIQLPDRHLNAFGWMNPAFEPPIAGAPRIGGFLSDARGSRAIRDATCEVRLEDDGRTAMSFRYGFTLPDGEVIHVRTGRKWAQTVNGQMRGENDAECTMDCYESFFDFEVEETGERGYGCAEYSIMPPVPRWRY
;
A
#
# COMPACT_ATOMS: atom_id res chain seq x y z
N MET A 1 -5.52 -6.98 -17.99
CA MET A 1 -4.68 -8.17 -17.59
C MET A 1 -3.24 -7.71 -17.49
N VAL A 2 -2.63 -7.87 -16.32
CA VAL A 2 -1.22 -7.55 -16.05
C VAL A 2 -0.29 -8.46 -16.83
N ARG A 3 0.77 -7.92 -17.37
CA ARG A 3 1.79 -8.63 -18.16
C ARG A 3 3.15 -8.58 -17.43
N PRO A 4 4.09 -9.48 -17.74
CA PRO A 4 5.43 -9.45 -17.13
C PRO A 4 6.16 -8.11 -17.27
N GLU A 5 5.91 -7.36 -18.34
CA GLU A 5 6.49 -6.03 -18.57
C GLU A 5 5.97 -4.98 -17.57
N ASP A 6 4.76 -5.17 -17.04
CA ASP A 6 4.15 -4.27 -16.07
C ASP A 6 4.79 -4.39 -14.66
N GLU A 7 5.79 -5.28 -14.49
CA GLU A 7 6.65 -5.34 -13.29
C GLU A 7 7.72 -4.22 -13.27
N TYR A 8 7.95 -3.54 -14.40
CA TYR A 8 9.02 -2.56 -14.56
C TYR A 8 8.49 -1.12 -14.53
N LEU A 9 9.40 -0.14 -14.65
CA LEU A 9 9.03 1.27 -14.66
C LEU A 9 8.30 1.68 -15.92
N HIS A 10 7.24 2.45 -15.77
CA HIS A 10 6.43 2.94 -16.87
C HIS A 10 6.88 4.34 -17.30
N ALA A 11 6.87 4.55 -18.63
CA ALA A 11 7.08 5.88 -19.17
C ALA A 11 5.87 6.78 -18.86
N ALA A 12 6.14 8.00 -18.41
CA ALA A 12 5.09 9.00 -18.26
C ALA A 12 4.45 9.29 -19.64
N PRO A 13 3.13 9.35 -19.72
CA PRO A 13 2.47 9.88 -20.92
C PRO A 13 2.95 11.32 -21.21
N PRO A 14 2.96 11.74 -22.48
CA PRO A 14 3.41 13.07 -22.87
C PRO A 14 2.39 14.16 -22.50
N VAL A 15 2.25 14.42 -21.20
CA VAL A 15 1.47 15.54 -20.65
C VAL A 15 2.42 16.49 -19.93
N GLU A 16 2.17 17.78 -20.06
CA GLU A 16 3.11 18.82 -19.66
C GLU A 16 3.25 18.99 -18.15
N SER A 17 2.28 18.56 -17.35
CA SER A 17 2.26 18.74 -15.91
C SER A 17 1.93 17.46 -15.17
N GLY A 18 2.41 17.36 -13.94
CA GLY A 18 2.12 16.27 -13.03
C GLY A 18 3.35 15.46 -12.66
N LEU A 19 3.27 14.81 -11.53
CA LEU A 19 4.26 13.87 -11.04
C LEU A 19 3.84 12.47 -11.47
N TRP A 20 4.48 11.91 -12.48
CA TRP A 20 4.33 10.50 -12.80
C TRP A 20 5.10 9.65 -11.82
N SER A 21 4.46 8.61 -11.31
CA SER A 21 5.00 7.79 -10.24
C SER A 21 4.68 6.33 -10.43
N ASP A 22 5.72 5.49 -10.43
CA ASP A 22 5.62 4.06 -10.16
C ASP A 22 5.86 3.83 -8.69
N ASN A 23 4.97 3.08 -8.04
CA ASN A 23 5.07 2.73 -6.63
C ASN A 23 5.16 1.22 -6.49
N PHE A 24 6.20 0.76 -5.80
CA PHE A 24 6.40 -0.63 -5.41
C PHE A 24 6.30 -0.68 -3.90
N TRP A 25 5.15 -1.08 -3.41
CA TRP A 25 4.83 -1.16 -1.99
C TRP A 25 4.77 -2.63 -1.55
N LEU A 26 5.48 -2.97 -0.48
CA LEU A 26 5.61 -4.32 0.05
C LEU A 26 5.47 -4.30 1.57
N SER A 27 4.48 -5.01 2.11
CA SER A 27 4.33 -5.12 3.56
C SER A 27 5.24 -6.18 4.18
N ILE A 28 5.52 -6.01 5.46
CA ILE A 28 6.04 -7.02 6.37
C ILE A 28 5.10 -7.07 7.57
N CYS A 29 4.65 -8.27 7.94
CA CYS A 29 3.77 -8.45 9.08
C CYS A 29 4.16 -9.74 9.83
N ASP A 30 5.32 -9.72 10.48
CA ASP A 30 5.84 -10.89 11.22
C ASP A 30 5.66 -10.71 12.73
N ARG A 31 4.74 -11.48 13.29
CA ARG A 31 4.34 -11.41 14.69
C ARG A 31 5.35 -12.09 15.61
N GLU A 32 6.09 -13.09 15.13
CA GLU A 32 7.10 -13.80 15.90
C GLU A 32 8.40 -13.01 15.95
N ALA A 33 8.79 -12.44 14.83
CA ALA A 33 9.94 -11.56 14.75
C ALA A 33 9.66 -10.16 15.33
N ASP A 34 8.40 -9.80 15.60
CA ASP A 34 7.96 -8.45 16.03
C ASP A 34 8.45 -7.35 15.08
N VAL A 35 8.22 -7.60 13.76
CA VAL A 35 8.60 -6.70 12.67
C VAL A 35 7.38 -6.42 11.80
N PHE A 36 6.97 -5.16 11.73
CA PHE A 36 5.81 -4.70 10.99
C PHE A 36 6.16 -3.47 10.18
N GLY A 37 5.54 -3.30 9.03
CA GLY A 37 5.68 -2.08 8.26
C GLY A 37 5.76 -2.32 6.77
N VAL A 38 6.38 -1.38 6.08
CA VAL A 38 6.37 -1.29 4.62
C VAL A 38 7.75 -1.00 4.10
N ASN A 39 8.13 -1.70 3.04
CA ASN A 39 9.20 -1.33 2.13
C ASN A 39 8.59 -0.70 0.89
N HIS A 40 9.09 0.46 0.50
CA HIS A 40 8.51 1.21 -0.59
C HIS A 40 9.57 1.84 -1.49
N VAL A 41 9.41 1.64 -2.79
CA VAL A 41 10.14 2.37 -3.84
C VAL A 41 9.14 3.21 -4.61
N HIS A 42 9.37 4.51 -4.65
CA HIS A 42 8.64 5.47 -5.44
C HIS A 42 9.56 6.01 -6.53
N ALA A 43 9.30 5.68 -7.78
CA ALA A 43 10.10 6.13 -8.90
C ALA A 43 9.32 7.11 -9.78
N SER A 44 9.88 8.29 -10.02
CA SER A 44 9.30 9.30 -10.90
C SER A 44 10.10 9.38 -12.18
N THR A 45 9.60 8.75 -13.23
CA THR A 45 10.32 8.66 -14.51
C THR A 45 10.36 9.98 -15.25
N ASN A 46 9.34 10.83 -15.14
CA ASN A 46 9.34 12.17 -15.75
C ASN A 46 10.11 13.22 -14.95
N ARG A 47 10.50 12.92 -13.72
CA ARG A 47 11.33 13.81 -12.87
C ARG A 47 12.74 13.25 -12.69
N GLY A 48 13.01 12.03 -13.12
CA GLY A 48 14.33 11.42 -13.12
C GLY A 48 14.88 11.03 -11.75
N TYR A 49 14.04 10.70 -10.78
CA TYR A 49 14.48 10.24 -9.46
C TYR A 49 13.71 9.03 -8.96
N ALA A 50 14.29 8.34 -7.99
CA ALA A 50 13.61 7.35 -7.17
C ALA A 50 13.81 7.65 -5.68
N ARG A 51 12.78 7.41 -4.89
CA ARG A 51 12.82 7.44 -3.42
C ARG A 51 12.65 6.04 -2.90
N PHE A 52 13.59 5.60 -2.11
CA PHE A 52 13.58 4.35 -1.37
C PHE A 52 13.22 4.62 0.08
N SER A 53 12.36 3.82 0.67
CA SER A 53 12.02 3.97 2.07
C SER A 53 11.62 2.67 2.73
N THR A 54 11.86 2.61 4.03
CA THR A 54 11.30 1.60 4.93
C THR A 54 10.56 2.32 6.06
N MET A 55 9.35 1.93 6.31
CA MET A 55 8.50 2.46 7.39
C MET A 55 8.21 1.33 8.36
N LEU A 56 9.23 0.91 9.12
CA LEU A 56 9.16 -0.26 9.99
C LEU A 56 8.92 0.12 11.44
N VAL A 57 8.18 -0.74 12.13
CA VAL A 57 8.07 -0.80 13.58
C VAL A 57 8.71 -2.12 14.01
N ILE A 58 9.78 -2.04 14.80
CA ILE A 58 10.56 -3.17 15.27
C ILE A 58 10.55 -3.15 16.78
N ASP A 59 10.10 -4.24 17.41
CA ASP A 59 9.93 -4.32 18.87
C ASP A 59 9.06 -3.18 19.45
N GLY A 60 8.02 -2.78 18.71
CA GLY A 60 7.14 -1.66 19.06
C GLY A 60 7.77 -0.28 18.84
N VAL A 61 8.98 -0.17 18.30
CA VAL A 61 9.69 1.10 18.08
C VAL A 61 9.67 1.46 16.58
N PRO A 62 9.13 2.64 16.19
CA PRO A 62 9.21 3.12 14.82
C PRO A 62 10.66 3.38 14.40
N MET A 63 11.08 2.80 13.29
CA MET A 63 12.42 2.94 12.71
C MET A 63 12.37 3.31 11.24
N PRO A 64 11.79 4.46 10.87
CA PRO A 64 11.70 4.88 9.48
C PRO A 64 13.09 5.23 8.92
N TRP A 65 13.23 4.97 7.63
CA TRP A 65 14.36 5.41 6.82
C TRP A 65 13.87 5.76 5.42
N ALA A 66 14.46 6.77 4.80
CA ALA A 66 14.22 7.10 3.39
C ALA A 66 15.44 7.79 2.78
N ASN A 67 15.63 7.56 1.48
CA ASN A 67 16.61 8.26 0.66
C ASN A 67 16.06 8.52 -0.75
N LYS A 68 16.47 9.63 -1.36
CA LYS A 68 16.08 10.04 -2.72
C LYS A 68 17.33 10.16 -3.57
N VAL A 69 17.34 9.50 -4.71
CA VAL A 69 18.48 9.43 -5.63
C VAL A 69 18.03 9.63 -7.07
N PRO A 70 18.96 10.03 -7.98
CA PRO A 70 18.67 10.04 -9.41
C PRO A 70 18.23 8.64 -9.89
N LEU A 71 17.27 8.60 -10.81
CA LEU A 71 16.82 7.35 -11.41
C LEU A 71 17.89 6.84 -12.40
N GLY A 72 18.44 5.67 -12.13
CA GLY A 72 19.53 5.08 -12.90
C GLY A 72 19.09 4.18 -14.07
N VAL A 73 17.77 4.08 -14.34
CA VAL A 73 17.21 3.21 -15.37
C VAL A 73 16.25 3.99 -16.27
N ALA A 74 16.17 3.58 -17.54
CA ALA A 74 15.25 4.19 -18.49
C ALA A 74 13.82 3.68 -18.27
N PRO A 75 12.79 4.54 -18.41
CA PRO A 75 11.40 4.12 -18.39
C PRO A 75 11.09 3.07 -19.45
N GLY A 76 10.31 2.06 -19.10
CA GLY A 76 9.92 0.97 -19.99
C GLY A 76 11.03 -0.05 -20.29
N ALA A 77 12.25 0.18 -19.82
CA ALA A 77 13.31 -0.81 -19.91
C ALA A 77 13.23 -1.83 -18.78
N PRO A 78 13.39 -3.13 -19.05
CA PRO A 78 13.57 -4.11 -17.99
C PRO A 78 14.78 -3.76 -17.13
N PHE A 79 14.66 -3.99 -15.84
CA PHE A 79 15.78 -3.87 -14.91
C PHE A 79 15.84 -5.10 -14.01
N ASP A 80 17.05 -5.57 -13.72
CA ASP A 80 17.21 -6.64 -12.73
C ASP A 80 16.99 -6.08 -11.34
N ARG A 81 17.45 -4.85 -11.10
CA ARG A 81 17.31 -4.18 -9.80
C ARG A 81 17.26 -2.67 -9.91
N LEU A 82 16.52 -2.08 -8.95
CA LEU A 82 16.61 -0.67 -8.57
C LEU A 82 17.32 -0.58 -7.21
N GLY A 83 18.23 0.36 -7.02
CA GLY A 83 18.94 0.48 -5.75
C GLY A 83 19.60 1.84 -5.56
N GLU A 84 19.93 2.15 -4.29
CA GLU A 84 20.54 3.42 -3.89
C GLU A 84 21.70 3.26 -2.89
N GLY A 85 22.31 2.10 -2.75
CA GLY A 85 23.42 1.84 -1.84
C GLY A 85 23.02 1.19 -0.51
N HIS A 86 21.91 1.57 0.10
CA HIS A 86 21.39 0.92 1.30
C HIS A 86 20.26 -0.07 0.97
N MET A 87 19.33 0.33 0.12
CA MET A 87 18.18 -0.49 -0.25
C MET A 87 18.27 -0.92 -1.71
N THR A 88 17.90 -2.17 -1.97
CA THR A 88 17.80 -2.70 -3.34
C THR A 88 16.48 -3.45 -3.50
N TYR A 89 15.76 -3.14 -4.57
CA TYR A 89 14.60 -3.88 -5.06
C TYR A 89 15.03 -4.66 -6.30
N THR A 90 14.87 -5.97 -6.28
CA THR A 90 15.28 -6.88 -7.36
C THR A 90 14.07 -7.63 -7.89
N VAL A 91 13.84 -7.59 -9.21
CA VAL A 91 12.87 -8.45 -9.88
C VAL A 91 13.56 -9.78 -10.14
N VAL A 92 13.17 -10.82 -9.41
CA VAL A 92 13.73 -12.17 -9.57
C VAL A 92 13.00 -12.91 -10.68
N ARG A 93 11.67 -12.90 -10.61
CA ARG A 93 10.76 -13.40 -11.65
C ARG A 93 9.55 -12.48 -11.72
N PRO A 94 9.32 -11.81 -12.86
CA PRO A 94 8.21 -10.87 -13.00
C PRO A 94 6.87 -11.49 -12.56
N LEU A 95 6.10 -10.77 -11.76
CA LEU A 95 4.81 -11.13 -11.19
C LEU A 95 4.81 -12.33 -10.24
N GLU A 96 5.95 -12.98 -10.03
CA GLU A 96 6.06 -14.17 -9.17
C GLU A 96 6.94 -13.93 -7.95
N GLU A 97 8.10 -13.28 -8.13
CA GLU A 97 9.08 -13.14 -7.04
C GLU A 97 9.87 -11.84 -7.16
N VAL A 98 9.91 -11.10 -6.08
CA VAL A 98 10.80 -9.96 -5.89
C VAL A 98 11.62 -10.14 -4.61
N ARG A 99 12.79 -9.52 -4.57
CA ARG A 99 13.66 -9.52 -3.41
C ARG A 99 13.99 -8.09 -3.01
N VAL A 100 13.91 -7.81 -1.72
CA VAL A 100 14.29 -6.51 -1.17
C VAL A 100 15.38 -6.72 -0.14
N THR A 101 16.50 -6.02 -0.32
CA THR A 101 17.58 -5.98 0.66
C THR A 101 17.73 -4.56 1.21
N TYR A 102 18.10 -4.46 2.47
CA TYR A 102 18.42 -3.20 3.12
C TYR A 102 19.59 -3.39 4.08
N ASP A 103 20.55 -2.48 4.04
CA ASP A 103 21.73 -2.47 4.91
C ASP A 103 21.94 -1.11 5.53
N GLY A 104 21.27 -0.85 6.64
CA GLY A 104 21.34 0.41 7.37
C GLY A 104 22.00 0.28 8.73
N PRO A 105 22.31 1.39 9.40
CA PRO A 105 23.08 1.36 10.65
C PRO A 105 22.32 0.74 11.84
N ARG A 106 20.98 0.81 11.83
CA ARG A 106 20.14 0.33 12.95
C ARG A 106 19.63 -1.09 12.74
N TYR A 107 19.41 -1.49 11.50
CA TYR A 107 18.93 -2.80 11.10
C TYR A 107 19.32 -3.08 9.64
N GLY A 108 19.22 -4.34 9.27
CA GLY A 108 19.39 -4.80 7.90
C GLY A 108 18.49 -6.00 7.64
N PHE A 109 18.19 -6.26 6.38
CA PHE A 109 17.41 -7.42 5.98
C PHE A 109 17.69 -7.86 4.55
N ASP A 110 17.34 -9.12 4.30
CA ASP A 110 17.34 -9.75 2.99
C ASP A 110 16.07 -10.60 2.89
N LEU A 111 15.08 -10.09 2.16
CA LEU A 111 13.72 -10.63 2.11
C LEU A 111 13.31 -10.98 0.69
N ALA A 112 12.87 -12.21 0.50
CA ALA A 112 12.21 -12.68 -0.71
C ALA A 112 10.69 -12.64 -0.53
N TYR A 113 10.00 -12.11 -1.51
CA TYR A 113 8.55 -12.02 -1.59
C TYR A 113 8.07 -12.85 -2.78
N THR A 114 7.36 -13.94 -2.51
CA THR A 114 6.83 -14.85 -3.53
C THR A 114 5.31 -14.80 -3.56
N GLY A 115 4.72 -14.82 -4.77
CA GLY A 115 3.28 -14.82 -4.95
C GLY A 115 2.62 -16.05 -4.30
N ARG A 116 1.63 -15.82 -3.44
CA ARG A 116 0.74 -16.86 -2.90
C ARG A 116 -0.41 -17.15 -3.87
N PHE A 117 -0.83 -16.12 -4.57
CA PHE A 117 -1.94 -16.13 -5.51
C PHE A 117 -1.52 -15.38 -6.78
N PRO A 118 -2.23 -15.56 -7.90
CA PRO A 118 -2.04 -14.70 -9.07
C PRO A 118 -2.23 -13.21 -8.73
N VAL A 119 -1.55 -12.35 -9.48
CA VAL A 119 -1.77 -10.90 -9.39
C VAL A 119 -3.22 -10.59 -9.76
N PHE A 120 -3.80 -9.59 -9.12
CA PHE A 120 -5.09 -9.02 -9.47
C PHE A 120 -4.89 -7.65 -10.11
N ASP A 121 -5.33 -7.50 -11.35
CA ASP A 121 -5.38 -6.22 -12.04
C ASP A 121 -6.65 -5.47 -11.62
N TYR A 122 -6.50 -4.32 -11.02
CA TYR A 122 -7.65 -3.51 -10.62
C TYR A 122 -8.51 -3.03 -11.81
N ALA A 123 -7.94 -3.03 -13.03
CA ALA A 123 -8.72 -2.80 -14.25
C ALA A 123 -9.72 -3.92 -14.55
N ASP A 124 -9.49 -5.14 -14.03
CA ASP A 124 -10.42 -6.27 -14.13
C ASP A 124 -11.51 -6.21 -13.03
N GLY A 125 -11.47 -5.20 -12.15
CA GLY A 125 -12.47 -4.95 -11.12
C GLY A 125 -13.84 -4.57 -11.69
N ILE A 126 -14.89 -4.80 -10.92
CA ILE A 126 -16.25 -4.42 -11.30
C ILE A 126 -16.36 -2.89 -11.36
N GLY A 127 -16.56 -2.35 -12.57
CA GLY A 127 -16.57 -0.92 -12.81
C GLY A 127 -15.19 -0.29 -13.02
N GLY A 128 -14.10 -1.07 -12.90
CA GLY A 128 -12.73 -0.64 -13.15
C GLY A 128 -11.94 -0.29 -11.89
N ASN A 129 -10.82 0.42 -12.07
CA ASN A 129 -9.93 0.77 -10.98
C ASN A 129 -10.41 2.04 -10.24
N PRO A 130 -10.74 2.00 -8.94
CA PRO A 130 -11.18 3.17 -8.17
C PRO A 130 -10.08 4.23 -8.02
N LEU A 131 -8.80 3.86 -8.13
CA LEU A 131 -7.70 4.81 -8.10
C LEU A 131 -7.60 5.63 -9.39
N ASN A 132 -7.96 5.06 -10.55
CA ASN A 132 -8.01 5.79 -11.82
C ASN A 132 -9.07 6.91 -11.80
N SER A 133 -10.05 6.83 -10.91
CA SER A 133 -11.02 7.89 -10.75
C SER A 133 -10.46 9.16 -10.09
N ALA A 134 -9.39 9.01 -9.31
CA ALA A 134 -8.73 10.11 -8.60
C ALA A 134 -7.43 10.55 -9.29
N MET A 135 -6.84 9.68 -10.12
CA MET A 135 -5.52 9.86 -10.70
C MET A 135 -5.55 9.41 -12.17
N TYR A 136 -5.45 10.36 -13.09
CA TYR A 136 -5.55 10.12 -14.53
C TYR A 136 -4.47 9.17 -15.05
N TYR A 137 -4.87 8.21 -15.90
CA TYR A 137 -4.00 7.35 -16.71
C TYR A 137 -2.95 6.56 -15.93
N GLY A 138 -3.20 5.29 -15.72
CA GLY A 138 -2.23 4.42 -15.11
C GLY A 138 -2.75 3.01 -14.97
N GLY A 139 -1.98 2.18 -14.31
CA GLY A 139 -2.37 0.82 -13.95
C GLY A 139 -2.12 0.58 -12.47
N HIS A 140 -2.71 -0.50 -11.98
CA HIS A 140 -2.59 -0.90 -10.60
C HIS A 140 -2.87 -2.38 -10.47
N TYR A 141 -1.93 -3.11 -9.93
CA TYR A 141 -2.15 -4.50 -9.56
C TYR A 141 -1.67 -4.78 -8.14
N GLU A 142 -2.28 -5.76 -7.54
CA GLU A 142 -1.95 -6.21 -6.20
C GLU A 142 -1.86 -7.73 -6.10
N GLN A 143 -1.18 -8.21 -5.07
CA GLN A 143 -0.98 -9.64 -4.86
C GLN A 143 -0.72 -9.96 -3.39
N GLY A 144 -1.36 -11.01 -2.88
CA GLY A 144 -0.96 -11.64 -1.64
C GLY A 144 0.33 -12.43 -1.81
N LEU A 145 1.28 -12.21 -0.91
CA LEU A 145 2.64 -12.75 -0.98
C LEU A 145 2.99 -13.58 0.26
N HIS A 146 4.05 -14.34 0.13
CA HIS A 146 4.80 -14.92 1.23
C HIS A 146 6.15 -14.21 1.32
N CYS A 147 6.46 -13.63 2.47
CA CYS A 147 7.73 -12.96 2.76
C CYS A 147 8.60 -13.88 3.61
N ARG A 148 9.81 -14.17 3.14
CA ARG A 148 10.80 -14.99 3.84
C ARG A 148 12.18 -14.38 3.76
N GLY A 149 12.96 -14.57 4.81
CA GLY A 149 14.36 -14.18 4.81
C GLY A 149 14.92 -13.90 6.19
N GLU A 150 16.01 -13.14 6.20
CA GLU A 150 16.74 -12.79 7.40
C GLU A 150 16.59 -11.31 7.71
N PHE A 151 16.41 -11.00 8.99
CA PHE A 151 16.32 -9.65 9.53
C PHE A 151 17.31 -9.50 10.67
N GLU A 152 18.12 -8.45 10.68
CA GLU A 152 19.10 -8.18 11.74
C GLU A 152 18.81 -6.84 12.42
N VAL A 153 18.62 -6.86 13.73
CA VAL A 153 18.57 -5.65 14.56
C VAL A 153 19.97 -5.40 15.13
N ARG A 154 20.52 -4.22 14.90
CA ARG A 154 21.94 -3.89 15.20
C ARG A 154 22.16 -3.17 16.51
N GLY A 155 21.11 -2.77 17.19
CA GLY A 155 21.19 -2.05 18.45
C GLY A 155 20.05 -2.35 19.40
N GLY A 156 20.16 -1.87 20.64
CA GLY A 156 19.13 -2.04 21.65
C GLY A 156 19.11 -3.41 22.33
N PRO A 157 18.16 -3.61 23.24
CA PRO A 157 18.07 -4.79 24.08
C PRO A 157 17.71 -6.09 23.33
N ARG A 158 17.11 -5.95 22.15
CA ARG A 158 16.72 -7.07 21.28
C ARG A 158 17.60 -7.19 20.03
N ARG A 159 18.87 -6.73 20.13
CA ARG A 159 19.86 -6.92 19.07
C ARG A 159 20.01 -8.40 18.72
N GLY A 160 20.05 -8.71 17.42
CA GLY A 160 20.26 -10.06 16.90
C GLY A 160 19.62 -10.31 15.55
N ARG A 161 19.80 -11.52 15.05
CA ARG A 161 19.19 -11.99 13.81
C ARG A 161 17.86 -12.66 14.11
N ARG A 162 16.91 -12.52 13.16
CA ARG A 162 15.58 -13.09 13.20
C ARG A 162 15.25 -13.63 11.82
N SER A 163 14.64 -14.78 11.75
CA SER A 163 13.99 -15.26 10.51
C SER A 163 12.66 -14.55 10.34
N ILE A 164 12.36 -14.15 9.13
CA ILE A 164 11.03 -13.68 8.70
C ILE A 164 10.37 -14.84 7.94
N ASP A 165 9.16 -15.20 8.35
CA ASP A 165 8.29 -16.15 7.64
C ASP A 165 6.84 -15.73 7.85
N SER A 166 6.33 -14.87 6.98
CA SER A 166 5.02 -14.27 7.14
C SER A 166 4.30 -14.08 5.82
N PHE A 167 2.98 -13.98 5.86
CA PHE A 167 2.24 -13.46 4.72
C PHE A 167 2.47 -11.96 4.59
N ALA A 168 2.49 -11.52 3.36
CA ALA A 168 2.72 -10.15 2.98
C ALA A 168 1.80 -9.74 1.83
N HIS A 169 1.89 -8.48 1.45
CA HIS A 169 1.14 -7.91 0.35
C HIS A 169 2.04 -7.03 -0.49
N ARG A 170 1.77 -6.96 -1.80
CA ARG A 170 2.32 -5.92 -2.67
C ARG A 170 1.22 -5.16 -3.40
N ASP A 171 1.48 -3.88 -3.58
CA ASP A 171 0.88 -2.98 -4.54
C ASP A 171 1.96 -2.56 -5.54
N HIS A 172 1.66 -2.64 -6.81
CA HIS A 172 2.39 -1.91 -7.82
C HIS A 172 1.40 -1.07 -8.62
N SER A 173 1.58 0.24 -8.53
CA SER A 173 0.70 1.20 -9.20
C SER A 173 1.52 2.27 -9.90
N TRP A 174 1.10 2.66 -11.10
CA TRP A 174 1.73 3.73 -11.88
C TRP A 174 0.67 4.70 -12.39
N THR A 175 0.88 5.97 -12.08
CA THR A 175 -0.11 7.00 -12.38
C THR A 175 0.46 8.41 -12.22
N PHE A 176 -0.28 9.42 -12.67
CA PHE A 176 -0.04 10.78 -12.23
C PHE A 176 -0.49 10.96 -10.79
N ARG A 177 0.44 11.37 -9.95
CA ARG A 177 0.18 11.80 -8.58
C ARG A 177 0.06 13.32 -8.54
N PHE A 178 -0.44 13.83 -7.42
CA PHE A 178 -0.59 15.27 -7.20
C PHE A 178 0.70 16.05 -7.49
N SER A 179 0.61 17.09 -8.29
CA SER A 179 1.68 18.04 -8.44
C SER A 179 1.27 19.40 -7.86
N HIS A 180 2.26 20.17 -7.41
CA HIS A 180 2.03 21.54 -6.95
C HIS A 180 1.54 22.49 -8.05
N GLU A 181 1.68 22.09 -9.31
CA GLU A 181 1.32 22.87 -10.48
C GLU A 181 -0.17 22.74 -10.86
N THR A 182 -0.84 21.72 -10.35
CA THR A 182 -2.29 21.61 -10.47
C THR A 182 -2.90 22.07 -9.14
N PRO A 183 -3.41 23.30 -9.07
CA PRO A 183 -4.19 23.69 -7.90
C PRO A 183 -5.39 22.74 -7.83
N TRP A 184 -5.36 21.84 -6.87
CA TRP A 184 -6.59 21.21 -6.46
C TRP A 184 -7.42 22.32 -5.87
N GLU A 185 -8.48 22.72 -6.58
CA GLU A 185 -9.62 23.30 -5.90
C GLU A 185 -10.13 22.18 -5.00
N VAL A 186 -9.58 22.12 -3.81
CA VAL A 186 -10.00 21.16 -2.79
C VAL A 186 -11.41 21.56 -2.46
N ALA A 187 -12.37 20.84 -3.03
CA ALA A 187 -13.74 20.87 -2.53
C ALA A 187 -13.67 20.73 -1.00
N PRO A 188 -14.54 21.39 -0.24
CA PRO A 188 -14.52 21.32 1.21
C PRO A 188 -14.41 19.85 1.60
N LEU A 189 -13.28 19.50 2.18
CA LEU A 189 -13.00 18.17 2.68
C LEU A 189 -14.14 17.80 3.62
N GLY A 190 -14.53 16.54 3.64
CA GLY A 190 -15.63 16.05 4.47
C GLY A 190 -15.47 16.43 5.95
N PRO A 191 -16.35 15.97 6.82
CA PRO A 191 -16.29 16.30 8.23
C PRO A 191 -14.87 16.02 8.80
N PRO A 192 -14.34 16.91 9.65
CA PRO A 192 -13.06 16.67 10.31
C PRO A 192 -13.02 15.29 10.96
N HIS A 193 -11.88 14.63 10.93
CA HIS A 193 -11.69 13.29 11.46
C HIS A 193 -12.53 12.19 10.80
N SER A 194 -13.05 12.41 9.60
CA SER A 194 -13.69 11.36 8.80
C SER A 194 -12.65 10.57 8.00
N LEU A 195 -12.97 9.32 7.68
CA LEU A 195 -12.16 8.52 6.74
C LEU A 195 -12.16 9.17 5.35
N GLY A 196 -10.97 9.34 4.79
CA GLY A 196 -10.77 9.71 3.40
C GLY A 196 -10.85 8.50 2.48
N HIS A 197 -10.06 7.46 2.82
CA HIS A 197 -10.12 6.14 2.19
C HIS A 197 -9.84 5.04 3.19
N PHE A 198 -10.13 3.80 2.81
CA PHE A 198 -9.66 2.57 3.45
C PHE A 198 -9.04 1.64 2.42
N TRP A 199 -8.03 0.89 2.85
CA TRP A 199 -7.34 -0.10 2.04
C TRP A 199 -6.81 -1.25 2.92
N PRO A 200 -7.65 -2.25 3.27
CA PRO A 200 -7.21 -3.44 4.00
C PRO A 200 -6.55 -4.46 3.08
N SER A 201 -5.48 -5.06 3.55
CA SER A 201 -4.89 -6.28 3.02
C SER A 201 -4.95 -7.36 4.07
N ILE A 202 -5.90 -8.29 3.94
CA ILE A 202 -6.22 -9.31 4.94
C ILE A 202 -5.73 -10.66 4.46
N GLN A 203 -4.67 -11.17 5.09
CA GLN A 203 -4.04 -12.43 4.76
C GLN A 203 -4.59 -13.54 5.67
N LEU A 204 -5.41 -14.41 5.11
CA LEU A 204 -5.92 -15.62 5.74
C LEU A 204 -5.09 -16.84 5.27
N PRO A 205 -5.14 -18.00 5.94
CA PRO A 205 -4.32 -19.17 5.58
C PRO A 205 -4.46 -19.56 4.10
N ASP A 206 -5.68 -19.63 3.57
CA ASP A 206 -5.97 -20.14 2.22
C ASP A 206 -6.54 -19.08 1.28
N ARG A 207 -6.62 -17.81 1.71
CA ARG A 207 -7.16 -16.72 0.90
C ARG A 207 -6.61 -15.36 1.30
N HIS A 208 -6.78 -14.42 0.39
CA HIS A 208 -6.42 -13.02 0.58
C HIS A 208 -7.60 -12.15 0.18
N LEU A 209 -8.01 -11.25 1.07
CA LEU A 209 -9.03 -10.23 0.83
C LEU A 209 -8.35 -8.86 0.79
N ASN A 210 -8.69 -8.09 -0.23
CA ASN A 210 -8.27 -6.71 -0.35
C ASN A 210 -9.42 -5.88 -0.89
N ALA A 211 -9.47 -4.61 -0.47
CA ALA A 211 -10.35 -3.60 -1.04
C ALA A 211 -9.71 -2.23 -0.97
N PHE A 212 -10.06 -1.37 -1.90
CA PHE A 212 -9.82 0.07 -1.82
C PHE A 212 -11.17 0.78 -1.89
N GLY A 213 -11.40 1.75 -1.00
CA GLY A 213 -12.63 2.51 -1.01
C GLY A 213 -12.45 3.97 -0.63
N TRP A 214 -12.94 4.88 -1.49
CA TRP A 214 -13.07 6.30 -1.17
C TRP A 214 -14.29 6.52 -0.29
N MET A 215 -14.07 6.97 0.94
CA MET A 215 -15.13 7.21 1.93
C MET A 215 -15.63 8.65 1.94
N ASN A 216 -14.77 9.60 1.57
CA ASN A 216 -15.18 11.00 1.53
C ASN A 216 -16.03 11.28 0.30
N PRO A 217 -17.32 11.69 0.46
CA PRO A 217 -18.18 12.03 -0.67
C PRO A 217 -17.70 13.23 -1.48
N ALA A 218 -16.85 14.10 -0.92
CA ALA A 218 -16.26 15.23 -1.65
C ALA A 218 -15.18 14.80 -2.65
N PHE A 219 -14.64 13.59 -2.54
CA PHE A 219 -13.87 12.99 -3.63
C PHE A 219 -14.84 12.48 -4.71
N GLU A 220 -15.26 13.36 -5.58
CA GLU A 220 -15.87 12.92 -6.82
C GLU A 220 -14.78 12.35 -7.71
N PRO A 221 -14.97 11.12 -8.23
CA PRO A 221 -14.08 10.60 -9.24
C PRO A 221 -13.99 11.57 -10.41
N PRO A 222 -12.79 12.01 -10.86
CA PRO A 222 -12.68 12.93 -12.00
C PRO A 222 -13.23 12.33 -13.30
N ILE A 223 -13.42 11.02 -13.34
CA ILE A 223 -14.07 10.31 -14.45
C ILE A 223 -15.50 9.97 -14.01
N ALA A 224 -16.47 10.58 -14.66
CA ALA A 224 -17.88 10.29 -14.40
C ALA A 224 -18.19 8.79 -14.56
N GLY A 225 -18.79 8.19 -13.53
CA GLY A 225 -19.11 6.77 -13.50
C GLY A 225 -17.99 5.83 -13.07
N ALA A 226 -16.81 6.35 -12.69
CA ALA A 226 -15.76 5.52 -12.10
C ALA A 226 -16.19 4.99 -10.72
N PRO A 227 -15.81 3.76 -10.36
CA PRO A 227 -16.17 3.15 -9.08
C PRO A 227 -15.50 3.90 -7.94
N ARG A 228 -16.16 3.98 -6.79
CA ARG A 228 -15.56 4.49 -5.56
C ARG A 228 -14.87 3.38 -4.76
N ILE A 229 -15.22 2.13 -5.04
CA ILE A 229 -14.76 0.94 -4.33
C ILE A 229 -14.33 -0.09 -5.37
N GLY A 230 -13.24 -0.76 -5.10
CA GLY A 230 -12.75 -1.91 -5.85
C GLY A 230 -12.01 -2.84 -4.93
N GLY A 231 -11.64 -4.01 -5.43
CA GLY A 231 -10.88 -4.99 -4.68
C GLY A 231 -11.14 -6.41 -5.14
N PHE A 232 -10.63 -7.36 -4.39
CA PHE A 232 -10.66 -8.77 -4.79
C PHE A 232 -10.59 -9.72 -3.60
N LEU A 233 -10.99 -10.95 -3.88
CA LEU A 233 -10.70 -12.14 -3.10
C LEU A 233 -9.85 -13.08 -3.96
N SER A 234 -8.70 -13.48 -3.46
CA SER A 234 -7.84 -14.51 -4.04
C SER A 234 -7.86 -15.77 -3.18
N ASP A 235 -8.00 -16.92 -3.81
CA ASP A 235 -7.95 -18.25 -3.20
C ASP A 235 -7.38 -19.28 -4.19
N ALA A 236 -7.45 -20.57 -3.89
CA ALA A 236 -7.00 -21.64 -4.77
C ALA A 236 -7.69 -21.67 -6.15
N ARG A 237 -8.83 -21.00 -6.30
CA ARG A 237 -9.57 -20.88 -7.57
C ARG A 237 -9.12 -19.70 -8.41
N GLY A 238 -8.20 -18.88 -7.90
CA GLY A 238 -7.71 -17.65 -8.52
C GLY A 238 -8.24 -16.38 -7.84
N SER A 239 -8.05 -15.23 -8.51
CA SER A 239 -8.50 -13.94 -8.01
C SER A 239 -9.84 -13.55 -8.64
N ARG A 240 -10.75 -13.04 -7.82
CA ARG A 240 -12.10 -12.62 -8.21
C ARG A 240 -12.37 -11.22 -7.69
N ALA A 241 -12.86 -10.33 -8.55
CA ALA A 241 -13.28 -9.00 -8.11
C ALA A 241 -14.41 -9.07 -7.08
N ILE A 242 -14.37 -8.20 -6.08
CA ILE A 242 -15.54 -7.93 -5.23
C ILE A 242 -16.47 -6.94 -5.92
N ARG A 243 -17.76 -6.98 -5.58
CA ARG A 243 -18.76 -6.04 -6.09
C ARG A 243 -18.79 -4.75 -5.28
N ASP A 244 -18.58 -4.86 -3.98
CA ASP A 244 -18.67 -3.74 -3.04
C ASP A 244 -17.90 -4.05 -1.76
N ALA A 245 -17.53 -3.01 -1.01
CA ALA A 245 -16.99 -3.15 0.33
C ALA A 245 -17.50 -2.03 1.24
N THR A 246 -17.66 -2.38 2.51
CA THR A 246 -17.96 -1.43 3.59
C THR A 246 -16.84 -1.40 4.62
N CYS A 247 -16.67 -0.26 5.26
CA CYS A 247 -15.69 -0.08 6.33
C CYS A 247 -16.31 0.72 7.48
N GLU A 248 -16.36 0.10 8.65
CA GLU A 248 -16.65 0.77 9.91
C GLU A 248 -15.34 0.91 10.69
N VAL A 249 -15.02 2.10 11.17
CA VAL A 249 -13.83 2.37 11.97
C VAL A 249 -14.21 2.91 13.34
N ARG A 250 -13.49 2.44 14.35
CA ARG A 250 -13.50 3.05 15.66
C ARG A 250 -12.14 3.71 15.89
N LEU A 251 -12.15 5.01 16.13
CA LEU A 251 -10.95 5.80 16.41
C LEU A 251 -10.75 5.97 17.92
N GLU A 252 -9.51 6.22 18.32
CA GLU A 252 -9.15 6.71 19.65
C GLU A 252 -9.67 8.15 19.86
N ASP A 253 -9.52 8.68 21.08
CA ASP A 253 -9.98 10.04 21.43
C ASP A 253 -9.23 11.14 20.64
N ASP A 254 -8.08 10.80 20.05
CA ASP A 254 -7.34 11.71 19.17
C ASP A 254 -8.03 11.95 17.80
N GLY A 255 -9.07 11.17 17.49
CA GLY A 255 -9.82 11.23 16.25
C GLY A 255 -9.02 10.81 14.99
N ARG A 256 -7.89 10.14 15.17
CA ARG A 256 -6.95 9.76 14.07
C ARG A 256 -6.47 8.31 14.16
N THR A 257 -6.16 7.84 15.36
CA THR A 257 -5.64 6.50 15.57
C THR A 257 -6.76 5.49 15.55
N ALA A 258 -6.73 4.55 14.60
CA ALA A 258 -7.73 3.49 14.54
C ALA A 258 -7.50 2.48 15.67
N MET A 259 -8.55 2.22 16.46
CA MET A 259 -8.61 1.15 17.45
C MET A 259 -9.02 -0.16 16.82
N SER A 260 -10.00 -0.12 15.92
CA SER A 260 -10.54 -1.31 15.27
C SER A 260 -11.26 -0.95 13.98
N PHE A 261 -11.36 -1.96 13.11
CA PHE A 261 -12.15 -1.93 11.88
C PHE A 261 -13.10 -3.12 11.85
N ARG A 262 -14.21 -2.93 11.15
CA ARG A 262 -15.09 -3.98 10.65
C ARG A 262 -15.34 -3.74 9.17
N TYR A 263 -15.01 -4.71 8.35
CA TYR A 263 -15.19 -4.69 6.90
C TYR A 263 -16.30 -5.63 6.48
N GLY A 264 -17.03 -5.27 5.42
CA GLY A 264 -17.90 -6.19 4.70
C GLY A 264 -17.48 -6.24 3.23
N PHE A 265 -17.20 -7.42 2.71
CA PHE A 265 -16.82 -7.65 1.31
C PHE A 265 -17.99 -8.35 0.60
N THR A 266 -18.60 -7.70 -0.37
CA THR A 266 -19.69 -8.27 -1.15
C THR A 266 -19.16 -8.88 -2.44
N LEU A 267 -19.34 -10.19 -2.62
CA LEU A 267 -18.95 -10.90 -3.84
C LEU A 267 -20.01 -10.72 -4.95
N PRO A 268 -19.65 -11.02 -6.21
CA PRO A 268 -20.57 -10.88 -7.35
C PRO A 268 -21.88 -11.66 -7.24
N ASP A 269 -21.85 -12.82 -6.58
CA ASP A 269 -23.02 -13.69 -6.33
C ASP A 269 -23.91 -13.22 -5.17
N GLY A 270 -23.49 -12.19 -4.45
CA GLY A 270 -24.21 -11.60 -3.32
C GLY A 270 -23.78 -12.12 -1.95
N GLU A 271 -22.85 -13.08 -1.89
CA GLU A 271 -22.22 -13.46 -0.62
C GLU A 271 -21.53 -12.24 0.01
N VAL A 272 -21.67 -12.09 1.31
CA VAL A 272 -20.99 -11.05 2.08
C VAL A 272 -20.08 -11.73 3.11
N ILE A 273 -18.82 -11.32 3.12
CA ILE A 273 -17.83 -11.79 4.10
C ILE A 273 -17.54 -10.63 5.05
N HIS A 274 -17.87 -10.81 6.33
CA HIS A 274 -17.54 -9.82 7.34
C HIS A 274 -16.23 -10.18 8.03
N VAL A 275 -15.35 -9.17 8.16
CA VAL A 275 -14.06 -9.32 8.82
C VAL A 275 -13.89 -8.20 9.84
N ARG A 276 -13.55 -8.59 11.06
CA ARG A 276 -13.21 -7.65 12.13
C ARG A 276 -11.74 -7.72 12.48
N THR A 277 -11.18 -6.61 12.94
CA THR A 277 -9.83 -6.58 13.53
C THR A 277 -9.84 -7.16 14.94
N GLY A 278 -8.75 -7.84 15.27
CA GLY A 278 -8.42 -8.25 16.62
C GLY A 278 -7.34 -7.36 17.25
N ARG A 279 -6.24 -7.99 17.70
CA ARG A 279 -5.11 -7.27 18.29
C ARG A 279 -4.44 -6.36 17.26
N LYS A 280 -4.22 -5.09 17.64
CA LYS A 280 -3.32 -4.18 16.95
C LYS A 280 -1.88 -4.47 17.36
N TRP A 281 -1.00 -4.69 16.40
CA TRP A 281 0.40 -4.99 16.61
C TRP A 281 1.28 -3.75 16.46
N ALA A 282 1.04 -2.96 15.42
CA ALA A 282 1.84 -1.81 15.09
C ALA A 282 1.05 -0.78 14.29
N GLN A 283 1.58 0.43 14.21
CA GLN A 283 1.11 1.47 13.30
C GLN A 283 2.29 2.32 12.86
N THR A 284 2.32 2.67 11.60
CA THR A 284 3.24 3.66 11.04
C THR A 284 2.47 4.68 10.20
N VAL A 285 3.10 5.81 9.94
CA VAL A 285 2.51 6.86 9.09
C VAL A 285 3.16 6.80 7.73
N ASN A 286 2.35 6.68 6.70
CA ASN A 286 2.81 6.70 5.34
C ASN A 286 3.11 8.16 4.92
N GLY A 287 4.39 8.48 4.80
CA GLY A 287 4.84 9.82 4.39
C GLY A 287 4.72 10.10 2.89
N GLN A 288 4.17 9.18 2.09
CA GLN A 288 4.08 9.32 0.63
C GLN A 288 3.13 10.41 0.18
N MET A 289 2.14 10.69 1.00
CA MET A 289 1.17 11.76 0.73
C MET A 289 1.74 13.17 0.96
N ARG A 290 3.00 13.28 1.39
CA ARG A 290 3.70 14.56 1.45
C ARG A 290 4.25 14.89 0.07
N GLY A 291 3.90 16.06 -0.44
CA GLY A 291 4.40 16.55 -1.72
C GLY A 291 5.93 16.65 -1.77
N GLU A 292 6.48 16.81 -2.97
CA GLU A 292 7.94 16.86 -3.20
C GLU A 292 8.71 17.91 -2.38
N ASN A 293 8.04 18.98 -1.95
CA ASN A 293 8.63 20.12 -1.26
C ASN A 293 8.20 20.25 0.19
N ASP A 294 7.94 19.13 0.90
CA ASP A 294 7.38 19.15 2.25
C ASP A 294 6.03 19.89 2.37
N ALA A 295 5.36 20.13 1.23
CA ALA A 295 4.01 20.65 1.25
C ALA A 295 3.14 19.71 2.08
N GLU A 296 2.47 20.27 3.07
CA GLU A 296 1.62 19.49 3.98
C GLU A 296 0.53 18.79 3.18
N CYS A 297 0.44 17.47 3.32
CA CYS A 297 -0.62 16.70 2.72
C CYS A 297 -1.97 17.04 3.36
N THR A 298 -3.01 16.93 2.56
CA THR A 298 -4.38 17.14 3.04
C THR A 298 -4.97 15.95 3.78
N MET A 299 -4.29 14.80 3.74
CA MET A 299 -4.69 13.57 4.42
C MET A 299 -3.52 12.97 5.18
N ASP A 300 -3.76 12.59 6.45
CA ASP A 300 -2.85 11.71 7.15
C ASP A 300 -3.18 10.27 6.73
N CYS A 301 -2.17 9.54 6.24
CA CYS A 301 -2.28 8.14 5.83
C CYS A 301 -1.55 7.25 6.83
N TYR A 302 -2.22 6.23 7.32
CA TYR A 302 -1.75 5.33 8.36
C TYR A 302 -1.73 3.90 7.86
N GLU A 303 -0.63 3.21 8.13
CA GLU A 303 -0.48 1.76 7.96
C GLU A 303 -0.60 1.10 9.32
N SER A 304 -1.69 0.40 9.57
CA SER A 304 -1.93 -0.27 10.86
C SER A 304 -1.98 -1.78 10.67
N PHE A 305 -1.27 -2.51 11.52
CA PHE A 305 -1.14 -3.96 11.43
C PHE A 305 -1.99 -4.62 12.53
N PHE A 306 -2.86 -5.54 12.10
CA PHE A 306 -3.84 -6.19 12.98
C PHE A 306 -3.87 -7.70 12.76
N ASP A 307 -4.35 -8.42 13.80
CA ASP A 307 -5.01 -9.70 13.58
C ASP A 307 -6.39 -9.44 12.98
N PHE A 308 -6.88 -10.38 12.17
CA PHE A 308 -8.20 -10.34 11.57
C PHE A 308 -8.95 -11.64 11.85
N GLU A 309 -10.28 -11.55 11.94
CA GLU A 309 -11.17 -12.71 12.12
C GLU A 309 -12.39 -12.54 11.20
N VAL A 310 -12.68 -13.59 10.41
CA VAL A 310 -13.90 -13.68 9.61
C VAL A 310 -15.05 -14.05 10.54
N GLU A 311 -16.08 -13.19 10.61
CA GLU A 311 -17.16 -13.33 11.60
C GLU A 311 -18.00 -14.60 11.39
N GLU A 312 -18.25 -14.99 10.13
CA GLU A 312 -19.08 -16.14 9.79
C GLU A 312 -18.41 -17.49 10.13
N THR A 313 -17.08 -17.55 10.06
CA THR A 313 -16.35 -18.82 10.17
C THR A 313 -15.42 -18.90 11.37
N GLY A 314 -15.07 -17.77 11.96
CA GLY A 314 -14.01 -17.66 12.97
C GLY A 314 -12.60 -17.88 12.40
N GLU A 315 -12.43 -17.92 11.08
CA GLU A 315 -11.11 -18.03 10.45
C GLU A 315 -10.26 -16.80 10.78
N ARG A 316 -9.01 -17.04 11.14
CA ARG A 316 -8.10 -16.00 11.60
C ARG A 316 -6.95 -15.79 10.66
N GLY A 317 -6.56 -14.54 10.53
CA GLY A 317 -5.40 -14.10 9.78
C GLY A 317 -4.82 -12.82 10.34
N TYR A 318 -4.03 -12.14 9.54
CA TYR A 318 -3.40 -10.87 9.90
C TYR A 318 -3.08 -10.06 8.63
N GLY A 319 -2.66 -8.83 8.80
CA GLY A 319 -2.28 -7.99 7.67
C GLY A 319 -2.28 -6.51 8.01
N CYS A 320 -2.38 -5.70 6.97
CA CYS A 320 -2.39 -4.26 7.03
C CYS A 320 -3.81 -3.72 6.84
N ALA A 321 -4.15 -2.70 7.61
CA ALA A 321 -5.28 -1.81 7.39
C ALA A 321 -4.73 -0.40 7.13
N GLU A 322 -4.55 -0.05 5.86
CA GLU A 322 -4.27 1.34 5.51
C GLU A 322 -5.57 2.15 5.54
N TYR A 323 -5.47 3.37 5.99
CA TYR A 323 -6.57 4.33 5.98
C TYR A 323 -6.04 5.74 6.02
N SER A 324 -6.82 6.68 5.51
CA SER A 324 -6.54 8.10 5.67
C SER A 324 -7.60 8.80 6.48
N ILE A 325 -7.18 9.81 7.23
CA ILE A 325 -8.05 10.67 8.02
C ILE A 325 -7.99 12.09 7.45
N MET A 326 -9.15 12.67 7.22
CA MET A 326 -9.28 14.03 6.75
C MET A 326 -8.89 15.01 7.86
N PRO A 327 -7.99 15.97 7.61
CA PRO A 327 -7.65 16.98 8.60
C PRO A 327 -8.84 17.90 8.88
N PRO A 328 -8.89 18.50 10.07
CA PRO A 328 -9.96 19.42 10.44
C PRO A 328 -9.95 20.74 9.64
N VAL A 329 -8.83 21.09 9.02
CA VAL A 329 -8.67 22.28 8.18
C VAL A 329 -7.75 21.92 7.01
N PRO A 330 -8.04 22.35 5.78
CA PRO A 330 -7.10 22.21 4.65
C PRO A 330 -5.78 22.88 5.01
N ARG A 331 -4.68 22.10 5.04
CA ARG A 331 -3.35 22.62 5.35
C ARG A 331 -2.60 23.05 4.09
N TRP A 332 -3.30 23.70 3.15
CA TRP A 332 -2.62 24.31 2.02
C TRP A 332 -2.04 25.66 2.47
N ARG A 333 -0.74 25.76 2.49
CA ARG A 333 -0.06 27.04 2.44
C ARG A 333 0.64 27.10 1.09
N TYR A 334 0.28 28.11 0.30
CA TYR A 334 0.94 28.45 -0.95
C TYR A 334 2.37 28.90 -0.68
#